data_2a466330907b2413acc40a01e2543d2f
#
_entry.id   2a466330907b2413acc40a01e2543d2f
#
_cell.length_a   1.000
_cell.length_b   1.000
_cell.length_c   1.000
_cell.angle_alpha   90.00
_cell.angle_beta   90.00
_cell.angle_gamma   90.00
#
_symmetry.space_group_name_H-M   'P 1'
#
loop_
_entity.id
_entity.type
_entity.pdbx_description
1 polymer ?
#
loop_
_entity_poly.entity_id
_entity_poly.type
_entity_poly.pdbx_seq_one_letter_code
_entity_poly.pdbx_strand_id
1 'polypeptide(L)'
;VFYEVSLEKELEDIDYMPEIEKMRITEGGTEKTFHVYVIENGKLQRKESLLMALGLTEQMVPRIAAVGAGGKTSLLKQLLAEYQEKGTLPVLVTTTHMKKETAPYFVMEDSIEKILEVHKREGMVIAGLDAGKGRIKSLSVPVMEKIWELPAPVLVEADGARMLPAKVPGEKEPVIPKQIQIVLSVYGLDAIGQRIKDCCFRPELVAQVLGKTVEEVLTEEDLAGLAVSAKGGKKNVLPEMDFYIVLNKADDEKRLKMAERIALRVERDSGEKVRITSFR
;
A
#
# COMPACT_ATOMS: atom_id res chain seq x y z
N VAL A 1 -0.17 -13.74 -40.12
CA VAL A 1 0.87 -12.72 -39.97
C VAL A 1 0.58 -12.07 -38.63
N PHE A 2 1.30 -12.53 -37.61
CA PHE A 2 1.19 -12.01 -36.26
C PHE A 2 1.98 -10.70 -36.18
N TYR A 3 1.36 -9.62 -35.79
CA TYR A 3 2.05 -8.42 -35.36
C TYR A 3 2.48 -8.63 -33.90
N GLU A 4 3.70 -9.10 -33.68
CA GLU A 4 4.44 -8.82 -32.46
C GLU A 4 4.84 -7.35 -32.49
N VAL A 5 4.01 -6.47 -31.95
CA VAL A 5 4.43 -5.13 -31.61
C VAL A 5 5.24 -5.28 -30.33
N SER A 6 6.55 -5.15 -30.44
CA SER A 6 7.48 -5.14 -29.30
C SER A 6 7.08 -3.99 -28.38
N LEU A 7 6.60 -4.30 -27.20
CA LEU A 7 6.26 -3.32 -26.14
C LEU A 7 7.46 -2.41 -25.78
N GLU A 8 8.68 -2.87 -26.00
CA GLU A 8 9.92 -2.10 -25.80
C GLU A 8 10.03 -0.90 -26.75
N LYS A 9 9.58 -1.03 -28.01
CA LYS A 9 9.69 0.02 -29.01
C LYS A 9 8.72 1.19 -28.79
N GLU A 10 7.61 0.98 -28.13
CA GLU A 10 6.63 2.03 -27.85
C GLU A 10 7.01 2.93 -26.65
N LEU A 11 7.97 2.50 -25.82
CA LEU A 11 8.44 3.27 -24.65
C LEU A 11 9.73 4.05 -24.91
N GLU A 12 10.45 3.81 -26.02
CA GLU A 12 11.70 4.52 -26.40
C GLU A 12 11.50 5.95 -26.91
N ASP A 13 10.30 6.34 -27.33
CA ASP A 13 10.00 7.69 -27.88
C ASP A 13 9.53 8.71 -26.80
N ILE A 14 10.11 8.68 -25.58
CA ILE A 14 9.74 9.60 -24.50
C ILE A 14 10.69 10.80 -24.46
N ASP A 15 10.76 11.60 -25.53
CA ASP A 15 11.42 12.91 -25.50
C ASP A 15 10.43 14.08 -25.24
N TYR A 16 9.15 13.82 -25.05
CA TYR A 16 8.14 14.81 -24.71
C TYR A 16 7.32 14.40 -23.50
N MET A 17 7.76 14.78 -22.30
CA MET A 17 6.89 14.78 -21.12
C MET A 17 6.09 16.09 -21.12
N PRO A 18 4.76 16.07 -21.31
CA PRO A 18 3.92 17.23 -21.04
C PRO A 18 4.09 17.63 -19.57
N GLU A 19 3.83 18.89 -19.23
CA GLU A 19 3.71 19.32 -17.83
C GLU A 19 2.62 18.50 -17.15
N ILE A 20 3.02 17.40 -16.49
CA ILE A 20 2.11 16.49 -15.81
C ILE A 20 1.69 17.14 -14.50
N GLU A 21 0.39 17.28 -14.29
CA GLU A 21 -0.14 17.77 -13.02
C GLU A 21 0.22 16.80 -11.89
N LYS A 22 1.03 17.27 -10.93
CA LYS A 22 1.50 16.46 -9.82
C LYS A 22 0.35 15.97 -8.96
N MET A 23 0.33 14.68 -8.67
CA MET A 23 -0.65 14.09 -7.77
C MET A 23 -0.48 14.67 -6.36
N ARG A 24 -1.55 15.27 -5.83
CA ARG A 24 -1.61 15.76 -4.45
C ARG A 24 -2.54 14.89 -3.63
N ILE A 25 -2.07 14.46 -2.48
CA ILE A 25 -2.91 13.70 -1.56
C ILE A 25 -3.71 14.67 -0.73
N THR A 26 -5.03 14.70 -0.98
CA THR A 26 -5.98 15.54 -0.25
C THR A 26 -6.95 14.67 0.56
N GLU A 27 -7.29 15.10 1.76
CA GLU A 27 -8.36 14.52 2.55
C GLU A 27 -9.28 15.64 3.02
N GLY A 28 -10.56 15.57 2.64
CA GLY A 28 -11.53 16.64 2.93
C GLY A 28 -11.20 17.99 2.26
N GLY A 29 -10.46 17.96 1.12
CA GLY A 29 -10.09 19.17 0.38
C GLY A 29 -8.85 19.90 0.91
N THR A 30 -8.20 19.41 1.96
CA THR A 30 -6.96 19.97 2.51
C THR A 30 -5.77 19.14 2.05
N GLU A 31 -4.75 19.82 1.52
CA GLU A 31 -3.46 19.19 1.17
C GLU A 31 -2.75 18.77 2.47
N LYS A 32 -2.32 17.50 2.51
CA LYS A 32 -1.61 16.94 3.66
C LYS A 32 -0.14 16.73 3.37
N THR A 33 0.70 17.05 4.33
CA THR A 33 2.14 16.78 4.25
C THR A 33 2.41 15.36 4.73
N PHE A 34 3.11 14.59 3.90
CA PHE A 34 3.54 13.24 4.24
C PHE A 34 4.84 13.26 5.05
N HIS A 35 4.90 12.43 6.08
CA HIS A 35 6.11 12.19 6.86
C HIS A 35 6.34 10.69 7.01
N VAL A 36 7.60 10.27 6.91
CA VAL A 36 8.00 8.89 7.14
C VAL A 36 9.24 8.81 8.02
N TYR A 37 9.24 7.82 8.91
CA TYR A 37 10.33 7.56 9.86
C TYR A 37 10.68 6.07 9.84
N VAL A 38 11.94 5.80 10.18
CA VAL A 38 12.52 4.45 10.35
C VAL A 38 13.27 4.38 11.68
N ILE A 39 13.57 3.19 12.15
CA ILE A 39 14.52 2.99 13.25
C ILE A 39 15.90 2.71 12.65
N GLU A 40 16.88 3.55 12.98
CA GLU A 40 18.28 3.35 12.61
C GLU A 40 19.16 3.49 13.84
N ASN A 41 20.00 2.50 14.10
CA ASN A 41 20.85 2.44 15.30
C ASN A 41 20.06 2.65 16.60
N GLY A 42 18.86 2.07 16.70
CA GLY A 42 17.97 2.18 17.85
C GLY A 42 17.33 3.56 18.06
N LYS A 43 17.34 4.43 17.05
CA LYS A 43 16.77 5.78 17.12
C LYS A 43 15.81 6.05 15.96
N LEU A 44 14.78 6.83 16.26
CA LEU A 44 13.84 7.31 15.25
C LEU A 44 14.53 8.30 14.31
N GLN A 45 14.52 8.02 13.01
CA GLN A 45 15.09 8.84 11.94
C GLN A 45 14.00 9.19 10.92
N ARG A 46 13.85 10.47 10.60
CA ARG A 46 12.99 10.93 9.51
C ARG A 46 13.68 10.70 8.16
N LYS A 47 12.95 10.20 7.18
CA LYS A 47 13.38 10.10 5.78
C LYS A 47 12.64 11.13 4.92
N GLU A 48 13.25 11.51 3.81
CA GLU A 48 12.69 12.51 2.89
C GLU A 48 11.50 11.96 2.10
N SER A 49 11.51 10.65 1.79
CA SER A 49 10.47 10.00 1.00
C SER A 49 10.20 8.57 1.48
N LEU A 50 9.04 8.02 1.09
CA LEU A 50 8.70 6.63 1.34
C LEU A 50 9.59 5.69 0.52
N LEU A 51 9.94 6.06 -0.71
CA LEU A 51 10.91 5.32 -1.52
C LEU A 51 12.22 5.15 -0.77
N MET A 52 12.79 6.24 -0.26
CA MET A 52 14.03 6.20 0.52
C MET A 52 13.88 5.36 1.80
N ALA A 53 12.76 5.48 2.49
CA ALA A 53 12.48 4.68 3.68
C ALA A 53 12.37 3.17 3.41
N LEU A 54 11.99 2.78 2.19
CA LEU A 54 11.93 1.39 1.72
C LEU A 54 13.24 0.91 1.09
N GLY A 55 14.25 1.78 0.96
CA GLY A 55 15.51 1.45 0.26
C GLY A 55 15.35 1.35 -1.26
N LEU A 56 14.36 2.03 -1.81
CA LEU A 56 14.08 2.04 -3.25
C LEU A 56 14.63 3.30 -3.90
N THR A 57 14.99 3.18 -5.17
CA THR A 57 15.36 4.29 -6.04
C THR A 57 14.35 4.43 -7.18
N GLU A 58 14.38 5.55 -7.86
CA GLU A 58 13.53 5.83 -9.01
C GLU A 58 13.77 4.91 -10.21
N GLN A 59 14.96 4.30 -10.32
CA GLN A 59 15.30 3.34 -11.39
C GLN A 59 14.76 1.92 -11.11
N MET A 60 14.38 1.65 -9.87
CA MET A 60 13.79 0.36 -9.50
C MET A 60 12.33 0.29 -9.93
N VAL A 61 11.94 -0.82 -10.54
CA VAL A 61 10.57 -1.10 -10.99
C VAL A 61 9.93 -2.25 -10.19
N PRO A 62 9.78 -2.10 -8.86
CA PRO A 62 9.31 -3.18 -8.00
C PRO A 62 7.82 -3.46 -8.18
N ARG A 63 7.42 -4.66 -7.73
CA ARG A 63 6.03 -5.09 -7.55
C ARG A 63 5.72 -5.03 -6.07
N ILE A 64 4.91 -4.06 -5.62
CA ILE A 64 4.66 -3.78 -4.21
C ILE A 64 3.18 -4.04 -3.90
N ALA A 65 2.89 -4.83 -2.87
CA ALA A 65 1.54 -5.01 -2.36
C ALA A 65 1.35 -4.33 -1.00
N ALA A 66 0.22 -3.66 -0.80
CA ALA A 66 -0.21 -3.22 0.51
C ALA A 66 -1.35 -4.12 1.02
N VAL A 67 -1.16 -4.65 2.23
CA VAL A 67 -2.12 -5.49 2.97
C VAL A 67 -2.45 -4.85 4.32
N GLY A 68 -3.40 -5.42 5.07
CA GLY A 68 -3.77 -4.92 6.39
C GLY A 68 -4.86 -3.85 6.34
N ALA A 69 -4.75 -2.83 7.19
CA ALA A 69 -5.77 -1.81 7.41
C ALA A 69 -5.14 -0.44 7.73
N GLY A 70 -5.96 0.62 7.93
CA GLY A 70 -5.43 1.89 8.46
C GLY A 70 -4.72 2.80 7.46
N GLY A 71 -5.01 2.69 6.13
CA GLY A 71 -4.54 3.69 5.16
C GLY A 71 -3.71 3.16 3.99
N LYS A 72 -3.90 1.91 3.57
CA LYS A 72 -3.23 1.30 2.40
C LYS A 72 -3.30 2.17 1.14
N THR A 73 -4.51 2.58 0.76
CA THR A 73 -4.73 3.39 -0.44
C THR A 73 -3.94 4.70 -0.41
N SER A 74 -3.94 5.41 0.72
CA SER A 74 -3.16 6.65 0.88
C SER A 74 -1.66 6.39 0.78
N LEU A 75 -1.17 5.29 1.37
CA LEU A 75 0.24 4.91 1.29
C LEU A 75 0.66 4.56 -0.15
N LEU A 76 -0.16 3.79 -0.88
CA LEU A 76 0.11 3.44 -2.28
C LEU A 76 0.05 4.67 -3.18
N LYS A 77 -0.87 5.61 -2.92
CA LYS A 77 -0.91 6.89 -3.63
C LYS A 77 0.30 7.77 -3.35
N GLN A 78 0.85 7.72 -2.13
CA GLN A 78 2.11 8.39 -1.82
C GLN A 78 3.25 7.83 -2.67
N LEU A 79 3.37 6.50 -2.80
CA LEU A 79 4.35 5.89 -3.70
C LEU A 79 4.12 6.26 -5.16
N LEU A 80 2.85 6.29 -5.62
CA LEU A 80 2.51 6.77 -6.96
C LEU A 80 3.05 8.19 -7.21
N ALA A 81 2.78 9.12 -6.27
CA ALA A 81 3.20 10.50 -6.37
C ALA A 81 4.74 10.62 -6.39
N GLU A 82 5.43 9.90 -5.50
CA GLU A 82 6.89 9.93 -5.42
C GLU A 82 7.56 9.39 -6.70
N TYR A 83 7.04 8.31 -7.30
CA TYR A 83 7.52 7.80 -8.57
C TYR A 83 7.23 8.77 -9.72
N GLN A 84 6.01 9.32 -9.79
CA GLN A 84 5.64 10.30 -10.80
C GLN A 84 6.54 11.54 -10.74
N GLU A 85 6.83 12.06 -9.55
CA GLU A 85 7.74 13.21 -9.36
C GLU A 85 9.16 12.95 -9.86
N LYS A 86 9.58 11.70 -9.86
CA LYS A 86 10.88 11.24 -10.37
C LYS A 86 10.87 10.90 -11.86
N GLY A 87 9.74 11.08 -12.54
CA GLY A 87 9.58 10.76 -13.95
C GLY A 87 9.42 9.27 -14.25
N THR A 88 9.25 8.44 -13.21
CA THR A 88 8.93 7.02 -13.37
C THR A 88 7.42 6.85 -13.43
N LEU A 89 6.94 6.07 -14.39
CA LEU A 89 5.51 5.92 -14.67
C LEU A 89 4.89 4.74 -13.89
N PRO A 90 4.35 4.94 -12.65
CA PRO A 90 3.83 3.83 -11.84
C PRO A 90 2.40 3.45 -12.23
N VAL A 91 2.04 2.19 -11.94
CA VAL A 91 0.70 1.62 -12.12
C VAL A 91 0.16 1.17 -10.76
N LEU A 92 -1.07 1.55 -10.39
CA LEU A 92 -1.77 1.03 -9.21
C LEU A 92 -2.99 0.21 -9.64
N VAL A 93 -3.07 -1.00 -9.13
CA VAL A 93 -4.20 -1.92 -9.33
C VAL A 93 -4.68 -2.49 -8.00
N THR A 94 -5.75 -3.28 -8.03
CA THR A 94 -6.24 -4.01 -6.85
C THR A 94 -6.53 -5.48 -7.19
N THR A 95 -6.28 -6.38 -6.26
CA THR A 95 -6.72 -7.79 -6.35
C THR A 95 -8.05 -8.03 -5.61
N THR A 96 -8.60 -6.99 -4.95
CA THR A 96 -9.86 -7.07 -4.20
C THR A 96 -10.81 -5.95 -4.59
N HIS A 97 -11.06 -4.99 -3.70
CA HIS A 97 -11.90 -3.83 -3.97
C HIS A 97 -11.26 -2.57 -3.41
N MET A 98 -11.15 -1.54 -4.23
CA MET A 98 -10.66 -0.23 -3.87
C MET A 98 -11.73 0.85 -4.13
N LYS A 99 -11.64 2.00 -3.47
CA LYS A 99 -12.54 3.13 -3.72
C LYS A 99 -12.33 3.66 -5.15
N LYS A 100 -13.45 3.87 -5.86
CA LYS A 100 -13.47 4.54 -7.16
C LYS A 100 -13.25 6.03 -6.98
N GLU A 101 -12.50 6.63 -7.90
CA GLU A 101 -12.29 8.07 -7.97
C GLU A 101 -12.59 8.60 -9.36
N THR A 102 -12.84 9.90 -9.45
CA THR A 102 -12.99 10.60 -10.72
C THR A 102 -11.73 11.42 -10.92
N ALA A 103 -10.79 10.90 -11.72
CA ALA A 103 -9.53 11.54 -12.04
C ALA A 103 -9.06 11.13 -13.44
N PRO A 104 -8.28 11.99 -14.16
CA PRO A 104 -7.80 11.69 -15.52
C PRO A 104 -6.97 10.40 -15.60
N TYR A 105 -6.23 10.07 -14.53
CA TYR A 105 -5.38 8.88 -14.43
C TYR A 105 -6.13 7.62 -13.98
N PHE A 106 -7.47 7.62 -13.94
CA PHE A 106 -8.28 6.50 -13.46
C PHE A 106 -8.95 5.76 -14.61
N VAL A 107 -8.62 4.47 -14.83
CA VAL A 107 -9.15 3.62 -15.89
C VAL A 107 -10.04 2.52 -15.32
N MET A 108 -11.26 2.39 -15.86
CA MET A 108 -12.22 1.36 -15.46
C MET A 108 -12.56 0.42 -16.62
N GLU A 109 -11.68 0.28 -17.57
CA GLU A 109 -11.81 -0.59 -18.73
C GLU A 109 -10.82 -1.75 -18.64
N ASP A 110 -11.25 -2.94 -19.08
CA ASP A 110 -10.41 -4.15 -19.13
C ASP A 110 -9.58 -4.17 -20.43
N SER A 111 -8.83 -3.10 -20.68
CA SER A 111 -8.03 -2.92 -21.88
C SER A 111 -6.63 -2.42 -21.51
N ILE A 112 -5.61 -3.21 -21.90
CA ILE A 112 -4.21 -2.81 -21.69
C ILE A 112 -3.86 -1.59 -22.55
N GLU A 113 -4.43 -1.47 -23.76
CA GLU A 113 -4.21 -0.35 -24.65
C GLU A 113 -4.69 0.95 -24.03
N LYS A 114 -5.88 0.93 -23.40
CA LYS A 114 -6.42 2.10 -22.70
C LYS A 114 -5.62 2.45 -21.45
N ILE A 115 -5.16 1.46 -20.70
CA ILE A 115 -4.29 1.65 -19.53
C ILE A 115 -2.98 2.31 -19.97
N LEU A 116 -2.33 1.83 -21.03
CA LEU A 116 -1.09 2.39 -21.54
C LEU A 116 -1.26 3.80 -22.12
N GLU A 117 -2.37 4.07 -22.82
CA GLU A 117 -2.69 5.42 -23.30
C GLU A 117 -2.74 6.44 -22.14
N VAL A 118 -3.51 6.11 -21.09
CA VAL A 118 -3.64 6.97 -19.91
C VAL A 118 -2.31 7.07 -19.15
N HIS A 119 -1.61 5.96 -18.98
CA HIS A 119 -0.31 5.88 -18.33
C HIS A 119 0.73 6.83 -18.96
N LYS A 120 0.83 6.83 -20.30
CA LYS A 120 1.71 7.77 -21.03
C LYS A 120 1.25 9.22 -20.87
N ARG A 121 -0.06 9.48 -20.96
CA ARG A 121 -0.60 10.85 -20.93
C ARG A 121 -0.48 11.49 -19.55
N GLU A 122 -0.79 10.74 -18.49
CA GLU A 122 -0.90 11.26 -17.11
C GLU A 122 0.37 11.02 -16.28
N GLY A 123 1.33 10.26 -16.79
CA GLY A 123 2.54 9.89 -16.06
C GLY A 123 2.33 8.85 -14.95
N MET A 124 1.12 8.34 -14.82
CA MET A 124 0.71 7.26 -13.90
C MET A 124 -0.67 6.75 -14.29
N VAL A 125 -1.08 5.59 -13.73
CA VAL A 125 -2.45 5.10 -13.89
C VAL A 125 -2.92 4.34 -12.66
N ILE A 126 -4.20 4.49 -12.32
CA ILE A 126 -4.92 3.63 -11.38
C ILE A 126 -5.97 2.86 -12.19
N ALA A 127 -5.91 1.52 -12.19
CA ALA A 127 -6.78 0.73 -13.04
C ALA A 127 -7.53 -0.37 -12.29
N GLY A 128 -8.76 -0.63 -12.71
CA GLY A 128 -9.62 -1.70 -12.21
C GLY A 128 -11.00 -1.67 -12.85
N LEU A 129 -11.79 -2.72 -12.67
CA LEU A 129 -13.15 -2.80 -13.21
C LEU A 129 -14.18 -2.23 -12.25
N ASP A 130 -15.22 -1.63 -12.76
CA ASP A 130 -16.33 -1.15 -11.91
C ASP A 130 -16.95 -2.33 -11.15
N ALA A 131 -17.03 -2.19 -9.83
CA ALA A 131 -17.67 -3.17 -8.94
C ALA A 131 -19.00 -2.66 -8.37
N GLY A 132 -19.47 -1.50 -8.83
CA GLY A 132 -20.62 -0.80 -8.26
C GLY A 132 -20.35 -0.19 -6.89
N LYS A 133 -21.32 0.56 -6.36
CA LYS A 133 -21.25 1.19 -5.01
C LYS A 133 -20.00 2.06 -4.79
N GLY A 134 -19.53 2.73 -5.85
CA GLY A 134 -18.34 3.59 -5.77
C GLY A 134 -17.02 2.83 -5.54
N ARG A 135 -16.90 1.59 -6.04
CA ARG A 135 -15.72 0.75 -5.92
C ARG A 135 -15.28 0.19 -7.25
N ILE A 136 -13.99 -0.12 -7.35
CA ILE A 136 -13.41 -0.94 -8.41
C ILE A 136 -12.95 -2.29 -7.84
N LYS A 137 -12.81 -3.28 -8.73
CA LYS A 137 -12.26 -4.62 -8.46
C LYS A 137 -11.11 -4.93 -9.41
N SER A 138 -10.48 -6.09 -9.24
CA SER A 138 -9.40 -6.56 -10.11
C SER A 138 -9.78 -6.53 -11.60
N LEU A 139 -8.81 -6.20 -12.42
CA LEU A 139 -8.83 -6.44 -13.87
C LEU A 139 -8.85 -7.96 -14.15
N SER A 140 -9.12 -8.34 -15.42
CA SER A 140 -9.02 -9.73 -15.84
C SER A 140 -7.58 -10.25 -15.76
N VAL A 141 -7.45 -11.58 -15.68
CA VAL A 141 -6.13 -12.22 -15.64
C VAL A 141 -5.26 -11.86 -16.85
N PRO A 142 -5.76 -11.87 -18.11
CA PRO A 142 -4.93 -11.52 -19.27
C PRO A 142 -4.41 -10.08 -19.24
N VAL A 143 -5.20 -9.12 -18.76
CA VAL A 143 -4.75 -7.71 -18.62
C VAL A 143 -3.75 -7.59 -17.49
N MET A 144 -3.98 -8.26 -16.36
CA MET A 144 -3.03 -8.28 -15.24
C MET A 144 -1.68 -8.92 -15.63
N GLU A 145 -1.68 -9.98 -16.46
CA GLU A 145 -0.43 -10.57 -16.95
C GLU A 145 0.41 -9.56 -17.73
N LYS A 146 -0.21 -8.80 -18.63
CA LYS A 146 0.46 -7.72 -19.37
C LYS A 146 0.97 -6.60 -18.45
N ILE A 147 0.22 -6.24 -17.39
CA ILE A 147 0.66 -5.24 -16.40
C ILE A 147 1.92 -5.72 -15.65
N TRP A 148 2.02 -7.02 -15.33
CA TRP A 148 3.22 -7.55 -14.68
C TRP A 148 4.49 -7.47 -15.54
N GLU A 149 4.35 -7.44 -16.85
CA GLU A 149 5.46 -7.34 -17.82
C GLU A 149 5.90 -5.90 -18.07
N LEU A 150 5.15 -4.89 -17.62
CA LEU A 150 5.52 -3.49 -17.83
C LEU A 150 6.86 -3.13 -17.16
N PRO A 151 7.74 -2.37 -17.82
CA PRO A 151 8.94 -1.80 -17.23
C PRO A 151 8.60 -0.59 -16.34
N ALA A 152 7.68 -0.77 -15.40
CA ALA A 152 7.13 0.26 -14.55
C ALA A 152 6.88 -0.31 -13.14
N PRO A 153 6.95 0.50 -12.06
CA PRO A 153 6.53 0.07 -10.74
C PRO A 153 5.05 -0.32 -10.73
N VAL A 154 4.72 -1.51 -10.20
CA VAL A 154 3.34 -1.96 -10.06
C VAL A 154 2.98 -2.04 -8.58
N LEU A 155 2.01 -1.24 -8.19
CA LEU A 155 1.49 -1.14 -6.83
C LEU A 155 0.14 -1.86 -6.76
N VAL A 156 -0.09 -2.61 -5.68
CA VAL A 156 -1.29 -3.46 -5.55
C VAL A 156 -1.96 -3.25 -4.20
N GLU A 157 -3.24 -2.90 -4.17
CA GLU A 157 -4.05 -3.04 -2.96
C GLU A 157 -4.58 -4.47 -2.89
N ALA A 158 -4.02 -5.30 -1.97
CA ALA A 158 -4.21 -6.74 -1.98
C ALA A 158 -5.24 -7.26 -0.97
N ASP A 159 -5.88 -6.40 -0.20
CA ASP A 159 -6.99 -6.78 0.69
C ASP A 159 -7.92 -5.61 1.04
N GLY A 160 -9.15 -5.94 1.51
CA GLY A 160 -10.13 -4.98 2.00
C GLY A 160 -10.07 -4.80 3.54
N ALA A 161 -10.38 -3.60 4.04
CA ALA A 161 -10.40 -3.30 5.49
C ALA A 161 -11.63 -2.49 5.94
N ARG A 162 -12.57 -2.19 5.06
CA ARG A 162 -13.77 -1.38 5.35
C ARG A 162 -13.45 -0.05 6.06
N MET A 163 -12.31 0.58 5.74
CA MET A 163 -11.82 1.83 6.34
C MET A 163 -11.48 1.74 7.83
N LEU A 164 -11.45 0.55 8.44
CA LEU A 164 -11.06 0.36 9.82
C LEU A 164 -9.52 0.36 9.96
N PRO A 165 -8.98 0.75 11.14
CA PRO A 165 -7.54 0.93 11.32
C PRO A 165 -6.74 -0.36 11.54
N ALA A 166 -7.37 -1.46 11.97
CA ALA A 166 -6.71 -2.75 12.18
C ALA A 166 -7.55 -3.91 11.65
N LYS A 167 -6.92 -5.07 11.42
CA LYS A 167 -7.61 -6.29 10.98
C LYS A 167 -6.75 -7.54 11.17
N VAL A 168 -7.42 -8.68 11.13
CA VAL A 168 -6.84 -9.98 10.76
C VAL A 168 -7.45 -10.41 9.42
N PRO A 169 -6.64 -10.85 8.44
CA PRO A 169 -7.15 -11.31 7.14
C PRO A 169 -8.07 -12.53 7.29
N GLY A 170 -9.15 -12.59 6.51
CA GLY A 170 -10.00 -13.78 6.42
C GLY A 170 -9.28 -14.96 5.74
N GLU A 171 -9.96 -16.11 5.64
CA GLU A 171 -9.36 -17.35 5.14
C GLU A 171 -8.70 -17.18 3.76
N LYS A 172 -9.38 -16.52 2.83
CA LYS A 172 -8.92 -16.30 1.44
C LYS A 172 -8.15 -14.99 1.25
N GLU A 173 -7.82 -14.27 2.31
CA GLU A 173 -7.09 -13.00 2.28
C GLU A 173 -5.75 -13.11 3.03
N PRO A 174 -4.80 -12.22 2.70
CA PRO A 174 -4.77 -11.34 1.54
C PRO A 174 -4.52 -12.11 0.25
N VAL A 175 -4.93 -11.53 -0.90
CA VAL A 175 -4.64 -12.08 -2.23
C VAL A 175 -3.37 -11.40 -2.76
N ILE A 176 -2.22 -11.94 -2.40
CA ILE A 176 -0.90 -11.43 -2.81
C ILE A 176 -0.48 -12.18 -4.08
N PRO A 177 -0.35 -11.53 -5.23
CA PRO A 177 0.17 -12.16 -6.46
C PRO A 177 1.61 -12.63 -6.29
N LYS A 178 1.98 -13.72 -6.96
CA LYS A 178 3.34 -14.29 -6.91
C LYS A 178 4.43 -13.35 -7.46
N GLN A 179 4.05 -12.38 -8.27
CA GLN A 179 4.96 -11.38 -8.85
C GLN A 179 5.37 -10.31 -7.82
N ILE A 180 4.71 -10.24 -6.66
CA ILE A 180 5.03 -9.25 -5.62
C ILE A 180 6.41 -9.55 -5.02
N GLN A 181 7.21 -8.51 -4.92
CA GLN A 181 8.55 -8.53 -4.34
C GLN A 181 8.56 -7.91 -2.94
N ILE A 182 7.68 -6.93 -2.70
CA ILE A 182 7.63 -6.18 -1.44
C ILE A 182 6.21 -6.16 -0.91
N VAL A 183 6.04 -6.49 0.36
CA VAL A 183 4.74 -6.43 1.06
C VAL A 183 4.79 -5.38 2.16
N LEU A 184 3.85 -4.43 2.11
CA LEU A 184 3.63 -3.41 3.13
C LEU A 184 2.39 -3.79 3.95
N SER A 185 2.59 -4.27 5.18
CA SER A 185 1.52 -4.61 6.12
C SER A 185 1.15 -3.41 6.97
N VAL A 186 0.02 -2.77 6.66
CA VAL A 186 -0.37 -1.45 7.18
C VAL A 186 -1.28 -1.59 8.39
N TYR A 187 -1.03 -0.82 9.45
CA TYR A 187 -1.85 -0.68 10.64
C TYR A 187 -2.00 0.79 11.01
N GLY A 188 -3.22 1.22 11.36
CA GLY A 188 -3.49 2.56 11.86
C GLY A 188 -3.30 2.64 13.37
N LEU A 189 -2.46 3.55 13.84
CA LEU A 189 -2.23 3.78 15.27
C LEU A 189 -3.46 4.26 16.03
N ASP A 190 -4.45 4.78 15.31
CA ASP A 190 -5.75 5.16 15.88
C ASP A 190 -6.59 3.96 16.34
N ALA A 191 -6.18 2.72 16.08
CA ALA A 191 -6.78 1.53 16.67
C ALA A 191 -6.45 1.38 18.16
N ILE A 192 -5.28 1.84 18.58
CA ILE A 192 -4.79 1.65 19.96
C ILE A 192 -5.65 2.48 20.94
N GLY A 193 -6.06 1.84 22.04
CA GLY A 193 -6.94 2.44 23.02
C GLY A 193 -8.43 2.30 22.72
N GLN A 194 -8.80 1.69 21.58
CA GLN A 194 -10.19 1.39 21.23
C GLN A 194 -10.50 -0.10 21.47
N ARG A 195 -11.78 -0.44 21.68
CA ARG A 195 -12.20 -1.84 21.80
C ARG A 195 -12.02 -2.54 20.44
N ILE A 196 -11.63 -3.80 20.47
CA ILE A 196 -11.36 -4.62 19.28
C ILE A 196 -12.57 -4.59 18.32
N LYS A 197 -13.81 -4.69 18.85
CA LYS A 197 -15.03 -4.64 18.03
C LYS A 197 -15.27 -3.31 17.30
N ASP A 198 -14.75 -2.21 17.83
CA ASP A 198 -15.00 -0.86 17.31
C ASP A 198 -13.93 -0.43 16.28
N CYS A 199 -12.70 -0.97 16.38
CA CYS A 199 -11.56 -0.55 15.57
C CYS A 199 -11.03 -1.62 14.60
N CYS A 200 -11.49 -2.87 14.70
CA CYS A 200 -10.94 -3.95 13.89
C CYS A 200 -11.94 -4.49 12.87
N PHE A 201 -11.48 -4.71 11.64
CA PHE A 201 -12.23 -5.50 10.67
C PHE A 201 -12.07 -6.99 10.99
N ARG A 202 -13.19 -7.73 11.14
CA ARG A 202 -13.29 -9.11 11.66
C ARG A 202 -12.78 -9.21 13.11
N PRO A 203 -13.44 -8.51 14.04
CA PRO A 203 -12.98 -8.41 15.43
C PRO A 203 -12.86 -9.77 16.12
N GLU A 204 -13.70 -10.75 15.75
CA GLU A 204 -13.65 -12.12 16.30
C GLU A 204 -12.33 -12.82 15.94
N LEU A 205 -11.83 -12.65 14.70
CA LEU A 205 -10.55 -13.21 14.30
C LEU A 205 -9.38 -12.51 15.00
N VAL A 206 -9.49 -11.19 15.18
CA VAL A 206 -8.48 -10.41 15.92
C VAL A 206 -8.43 -10.90 17.38
N ALA A 207 -9.57 -11.00 18.04
CA ALA A 207 -9.69 -11.49 19.41
C ALA A 207 -9.11 -12.90 19.56
N GLN A 208 -9.43 -13.79 18.62
CA GLN A 208 -8.89 -15.17 18.60
C GLN A 208 -7.35 -15.19 18.48
N VAL A 209 -6.77 -14.35 17.59
CA VAL A 209 -5.31 -14.30 17.40
C VAL A 209 -4.61 -13.76 18.64
N LEU A 210 -5.23 -12.80 19.33
CA LEU A 210 -4.68 -12.16 20.53
C LEU A 210 -4.98 -12.92 21.83
N GLY A 211 -5.85 -13.92 21.81
CA GLY A 211 -6.33 -14.59 23.04
C GLY A 211 -7.18 -13.68 23.93
N LYS A 212 -7.92 -12.75 23.32
CA LYS A 212 -8.75 -11.74 23.97
C LYS A 212 -10.22 -11.89 23.60
N THR A 213 -11.06 -11.07 24.23
CA THR A 213 -12.46 -10.86 23.83
C THR A 213 -12.58 -9.62 22.94
N VAL A 214 -13.66 -9.52 22.19
CA VAL A 214 -13.91 -8.35 21.32
C VAL A 214 -14.18 -7.06 22.10
N GLU A 215 -14.56 -7.16 23.38
CA GLU A 215 -14.82 -6.02 24.29
C GLU A 215 -13.53 -5.44 24.87
N GLU A 216 -12.42 -6.16 24.83
CA GLU A 216 -11.15 -5.69 25.35
C GLU A 216 -10.53 -4.64 24.42
N VAL A 217 -9.70 -3.79 25.04
CA VAL A 217 -9.03 -2.69 24.36
C VAL A 217 -7.79 -3.21 23.65
N LEU A 218 -7.57 -2.73 22.42
CA LEU A 218 -6.37 -2.99 21.65
C LEU A 218 -5.20 -2.18 22.20
N THR A 219 -4.11 -2.84 22.58
CA THR A 219 -2.91 -2.24 23.13
C THR A 219 -1.79 -2.10 22.10
N GLU A 220 -0.69 -1.43 22.46
CA GLU A 220 0.55 -1.37 21.65
C GLU A 220 1.12 -2.77 21.40
N GLU A 221 1.07 -3.63 22.41
CA GLU A 221 1.56 -5.00 22.35
C GLU A 221 0.71 -5.89 21.44
N ASP A 222 -0.59 -5.71 21.51
CA ASP A 222 -1.53 -6.40 20.62
C ASP A 222 -1.27 -6.04 19.15
N LEU A 223 -1.09 -4.74 18.86
CA LEU A 223 -0.82 -4.29 17.50
C LEU A 223 0.51 -4.84 16.98
N ALA A 224 1.57 -4.80 17.82
CA ALA A 224 2.86 -5.41 17.50
C ALA A 224 2.71 -6.91 17.22
N GLY A 225 2.00 -7.63 18.08
CA GLY A 225 1.73 -9.07 17.92
C GLY A 225 0.95 -9.39 16.63
N LEU A 226 -0.09 -8.62 16.32
CA LEU A 226 -0.84 -8.78 15.07
C LEU A 226 0.04 -8.55 13.84
N ALA A 227 0.90 -7.53 13.88
CA ALA A 227 1.72 -7.14 12.74
C ALA A 227 2.74 -8.23 12.35
N VAL A 228 3.32 -8.93 13.33
CA VAL A 228 4.29 -10.01 13.08
C VAL A 228 3.66 -11.40 12.97
N SER A 229 2.37 -11.52 13.24
CA SER A 229 1.68 -12.82 13.26
C SER A 229 1.54 -13.43 11.87
N ALA A 230 1.85 -14.73 11.73
CA ALA A 230 1.57 -15.51 10.53
C ALA A 230 0.07 -15.66 10.21
N LYS A 231 -0.82 -15.40 11.18
CA LYS A 231 -2.27 -15.33 11.00
C LYS A 231 -2.76 -13.88 10.78
N GLY A 232 -1.90 -12.90 11.02
CA GLY A 232 -2.14 -11.45 10.90
C GLY A 232 -1.37 -10.83 9.74
N GLY A 233 -0.45 -9.93 10.05
CA GLY A 233 0.28 -9.11 9.08
C GLY A 233 1.16 -9.88 8.11
N LYS A 234 1.70 -11.04 8.50
CA LYS A 234 2.56 -11.89 7.66
C LYS A 234 1.80 -12.99 6.92
N LYS A 235 0.47 -13.02 7.01
CA LYS A 235 -0.30 -14.06 6.33
C LYS A 235 -0.10 -13.99 4.81
N ASN A 236 0.19 -15.13 4.18
CA ASN A 236 0.45 -15.29 2.75
C ASN A 236 1.67 -14.49 2.22
N VAL A 237 2.53 -13.97 3.09
CA VAL A 237 3.82 -13.41 2.70
C VAL A 237 4.79 -14.56 2.50
N LEU A 238 5.42 -14.63 1.31
CA LEU A 238 6.38 -15.68 0.98
C LEU A 238 7.79 -15.30 1.44
N PRO A 239 8.66 -16.28 1.71
CA PRO A 239 10.02 -16.02 2.22
C PRO A 239 10.89 -15.15 1.33
N GLU A 240 10.67 -15.18 0.01
CA GLU A 240 11.38 -14.37 -0.99
C GLU A 240 10.90 -12.93 -1.08
N MET A 241 9.80 -12.58 -0.42
CA MET A 241 9.25 -11.22 -0.42
C MET A 241 9.88 -10.39 0.70
N ASP A 242 10.34 -9.20 0.39
CA ASP A 242 10.67 -8.20 1.41
C ASP A 242 9.40 -7.79 2.15
N PHE A 243 9.45 -7.80 3.49
CA PHE A 243 8.31 -7.48 4.32
C PHE A 243 8.58 -6.26 5.20
N TYR A 244 7.64 -5.32 5.17
CA TYR A 244 7.67 -4.13 6.00
C TYR A 244 6.34 -3.96 6.74
N ILE A 245 6.41 -3.71 8.03
CA ILE A 245 5.28 -3.27 8.84
C ILE A 245 5.19 -1.75 8.72
N VAL A 246 4.00 -1.22 8.41
CA VAL A 246 3.76 0.22 8.32
C VAL A 246 2.79 0.64 9.42
N LEU A 247 3.29 1.37 10.40
CA LEU A 247 2.49 2.01 11.45
C LEU A 247 2.08 3.39 10.95
N ASN A 248 0.86 3.50 10.47
CA ASN A 248 0.32 4.72 9.87
C ASN A 248 -0.49 5.55 10.87
N LYS A 249 -0.73 6.82 10.53
CA LYS A 249 -1.46 7.80 11.36
C LYS A 249 -0.70 8.22 12.62
N ALA A 250 0.63 8.32 12.52
CA ALA A 250 1.47 8.95 13.55
C ALA A 250 1.33 10.49 13.51
N ASP A 251 0.07 10.99 13.56
CA ASP A 251 -0.28 12.36 13.18
C ASP A 251 -0.03 13.38 14.30
N ASP A 252 0.28 12.92 15.49
CA ASP A 252 0.65 13.75 16.66
C ASP A 252 1.86 13.16 17.40
N GLU A 253 2.44 13.94 18.30
CA GLU A 253 3.63 13.55 19.07
C GLU A 253 3.39 12.29 19.92
N LYS A 254 2.19 12.15 20.50
CA LYS A 254 1.83 11.01 21.34
C LYS A 254 1.83 9.71 20.51
N ARG A 255 1.19 9.74 19.32
CA ARG A 255 1.17 8.60 18.41
C ARG A 255 2.53 8.31 17.81
N LEU A 256 3.34 9.34 17.52
CA LEU A 256 4.70 9.14 17.03
C LEU A 256 5.58 8.42 18.07
N LYS A 257 5.54 8.84 19.35
CA LYS A 257 6.25 8.16 20.44
C LYS A 257 5.73 6.73 20.67
N MET A 258 4.42 6.51 20.51
CA MET A 258 3.82 5.19 20.60
C MET A 258 4.34 4.29 19.46
N ALA A 259 4.34 4.80 18.22
CA ALA A 259 4.87 4.08 17.07
C ALA A 259 6.36 3.73 17.20
N GLU A 260 7.16 4.64 17.76
CA GLU A 260 8.58 4.40 18.04
C GLU A 260 8.76 3.23 19.00
N ARG A 261 8.01 3.18 20.12
CA ARG A 261 8.08 2.05 21.08
C ARG A 261 7.69 0.71 20.42
N ILE A 262 6.62 0.71 19.61
CA ILE A 262 6.19 -0.49 18.88
C ILE A 262 7.28 -0.91 17.89
N ALA A 263 7.83 0.03 17.12
CA ALA A 263 8.86 -0.25 16.11
C ALA A 263 10.12 -0.83 16.74
N LEU A 264 10.65 -0.21 17.81
CA LEU A 264 11.82 -0.71 18.53
C LEU A 264 11.60 -2.12 19.09
N ARG A 265 10.40 -2.41 19.62
CA ARG A 265 10.05 -3.74 20.11
C ARG A 265 9.97 -4.76 18.98
N VAL A 266 9.26 -4.44 17.90
CA VAL A 266 9.10 -5.36 16.75
C VAL A 266 10.45 -5.68 16.13
N GLU A 267 11.28 -4.68 15.85
CA GLU A 267 12.60 -4.89 15.24
C GLU A 267 13.53 -5.72 16.13
N ARG A 268 13.50 -5.46 17.46
CA ARG A 268 14.28 -6.25 18.42
C ARG A 268 13.80 -7.70 18.56
N ASP A 269 12.49 -7.92 18.65
CA ASP A 269 11.92 -9.21 19.03
C ASP A 269 11.71 -10.14 17.83
N SER A 270 11.49 -9.58 16.62
CA SER A 270 11.22 -10.35 15.40
C SER A 270 12.21 -10.10 14.26
N GLY A 271 13.00 -9.04 14.30
CA GLY A 271 13.87 -8.61 13.20
C GLY A 271 13.12 -7.97 12.03
N GLU A 272 11.79 -7.83 12.11
CA GLU A 272 10.99 -7.26 11.03
C GLU A 272 11.15 -5.74 10.96
N LYS A 273 11.29 -5.21 9.74
CA LYS A 273 11.49 -3.78 9.50
C LYS A 273 10.19 -2.99 9.65
N VAL A 274 10.23 -1.92 10.45
CA VAL A 274 9.06 -1.06 10.67
C VAL A 274 9.24 0.29 9.97
N ARG A 275 8.17 0.80 9.38
CA ARG A 275 8.05 2.16 8.84
C ARG A 275 6.93 2.86 9.57
N ILE A 276 7.17 4.11 9.97
CA ILE A 276 6.16 4.91 10.67
C ILE A 276 5.77 6.04 9.73
N THR A 277 4.48 6.22 9.48
CA THR A 277 3.98 7.21 8.51
C THR A 277 2.88 8.08 9.09
N SER A 278 2.80 9.32 8.60
CA SER A 278 1.70 10.25 8.89
C SER A 278 1.37 11.11 7.68
N PHE A 279 0.10 11.56 7.62
CA PHE A 279 -0.41 12.55 6.68
C PHE A 279 -1.00 13.71 7.51
N ARG A 280 -0.27 14.81 7.63
CA ARG A 280 -0.65 15.99 8.47
C ARG A 280 -1.07 17.18 7.64
#